data_83d2173fcb21b23c1ff72e477658fc87
#
_entry.id   83d2173fcb21b23c1ff72e477658fc87
#
_cell.length_a   1.000
_cell.length_b   1.000
_cell.length_c   1.000
_cell.angle_alpha   90.00
_cell.angle_beta   90.00
_cell.angle_gamma   90.00
#
_symmetry.space_group_name_H-M   'P 1'
#
loop_
_entity.id
_entity.type
_entity.pdbx_description
1 polymer ?
#
loop_
_entity_poly.entity_id
_entity_poly.type
_entity_poly.pdbx_seq_one_letter_code
_entity_poly.pdbx_strand_id
1 'polypeptide(L)'
;MTRQIFLDTETTGLSPEAGDRLIEIGCLEMVNRRLTGRNLHLYINPERPSSDDAFKVHGISDEFLADKPRFADVAEQLLAYLTEAELII
;
A
#
# COMPACT_ATOMS: atom_id res chain seq x y z
N MET A 1 3.86 -8.42 -24.40
CA MET A 1 3.73 -7.09 -23.74
C MET A 1 3.97 -7.27 -22.24
N THR A 2 4.91 -6.50 -21.71
CA THR A 2 5.26 -6.62 -20.30
C THR A 2 4.53 -5.55 -19.49
N ARG A 3 3.77 -6.00 -18.51
CA ARG A 3 3.10 -5.11 -17.56
C ARG A 3 3.88 -5.12 -16.26
N GLN A 4 4.34 -3.95 -15.83
CA GLN A 4 5.09 -3.79 -14.58
C GLN A 4 4.31 -2.90 -13.62
N ILE A 5 4.36 -3.25 -12.35
CA ILE A 5 3.76 -2.45 -11.29
C ILE A 5 4.87 -2.04 -10.32
N PHE A 6 5.07 -0.73 -10.20
CA PHE A 6 5.98 -0.18 -9.21
C PHE A 6 5.19 0.00 -7.92
N LEU A 7 5.61 -0.69 -6.87
CA LEU A 7 4.86 -0.80 -5.62
C LEU A 7 5.65 -0.17 -4.48
N ASP A 8 5.00 0.73 -3.75
CA ASP A 8 5.56 1.31 -2.53
C ASP A 8 4.52 1.22 -1.42
N THR A 9 4.98 1.05 -0.18
CA THR A 9 4.09 0.89 0.97
C THR A 9 4.57 1.69 2.17
N GLU A 10 3.61 2.04 3.05
CA GLU A 10 3.89 2.55 4.37
C GLU A 10 3.24 1.64 5.41
N THR A 11 3.81 1.59 6.61
CA THR A 11 3.39 0.68 7.67
C THR A 11 3.32 1.38 9.03
N THR A 12 2.74 0.70 10.01
CA THR A 12 2.70 1.20 11.40
C THR A 12 4.06 1.10 12.10
N GLY A 13 4.99 0.32 11.55
CA GLY A 13 6.32 0.12 12.14
C GLY A 13 7.11 -0.91 11.33
N LEU A 14 8.28 -1.29 11.83
CA LEU A 14 9.24 -2.11 11.09
C LEU A 14 9.17 -3.61 11.40
N SER A 15 8.26 -4.03 12.28
CA SER A 15 8.24 -5.41 12.75
C SER A 15 6.88 -6.09 12.51
N PRO A 16 6.70 -6.80 11.39
CA PRO A 16 5.49 -7.58 11.18
C PRO A 16 5.25 -8.62 12.28
N GLU A 17 6.33 -9.17 12.85
CA GLU A 17 6.23 -10.15 13.93
C GLU A 17 5.65 -9.52 15.20
N ALA A 18 5.86 -8.23 15.42
CA ALA A 18 5.26 -7.49 16.52
C ALA A 18 3.86 -7.00 16.20
N GLY A 19 3.34 -7.32 15.01
CA GLY A 19 1.99 -6.96 14.60
C GLY A 19 1.89 -5.69 13.77
N ASP A 20 3.00 -5.17 13.26
CA ASP A 20 2.95 -4.00 12.39
C ASP A 20 2.27 -4.34 11.07
N ARG A 21 1.50 -3.37 10.54
CA ARG A 21 0.61 -3.58 9.40
C ARG A 21 0.74 -2.46 8.39
N LEU A 22 0.33 -2.76 7.15
CA LEU A 22 0.28 -1.78 6.06
C LEU A 22 -0.77 -0.71 6.35
N ILE A 23 -0.44 0.55 6.00
CA ILE A 23 -1.37 1.67 6.08
C ILE A 23 -1.57 2.38 4.75
N GLU A 24 -0.64 2.21 3.83
CA GLU A 24 -0.73 2.82 2.50
C GLU A 24 -0.07 1.91 1.48
N ILE A 25 -0.70 1.80 0.31
CA ILE A 25 -0.15 1.07 -0.83
C ILE A 25 -0.28 1.98 -2.05
N GLY A 26 0.85 2.30 -2.66
CA GLY A 26 0.89 3.07 -3.89
C GLY A 26 1.43 2.23 -5.04
N CYS A 27 0.71 2.20 -6.16
CA CYS A 27 1.09 1.41 -7.32
C CYS A 27 1.04 2.26 -8.59
N LEU A 28 2.10 2.19 -9.38
CA LEU A 28 2.17 2.81 -10.70
C LEU A 28 2.29 1.71 -11.75
N GLU A 29 1.44 1.76 -12.77
CA GLU A 29 1.51 0.80 -13.87
C GLU A 29 2.37 1.33 -15.01
N MET A 30 3.24 0.46 -15.53
CA MET A 30 4.04 0.73 -16.72
C MET A 30 3.84 -0.42 -17.70
N VAL A 31 3.59 -0.07 -18.95
CA VAL A 31 3.48 -1.05 -20.05
C VAL A 31 4.39 -0.56 -21.18
N ASN A 32 5.25 -1.46 -21.68
CA ASN A 32 6.20 -1.14 -22.75
C ASN A 32 7.02 0.12 -22.42
N ARG A 33 7.49 0.22 -21.18
CA ARG A 33 8.34 1.30 -20.67
C ARG A 33 7.64 2.66 -20.60
N ARG A 34 6.30 2.68 -20.57
CA ARG A 34 5.53 3.92 -20.42
C ARG A 34 4.55 3.80 -19.30
N LEU A 35 4.47 4.84 -18.49
CA LEU A 35 3.44 4.94 -17.45
C LEU A 35 2.08 5.06 -18.13
N THR A 36 1.12 4.25 -17.69
CA THR A 36 -0.21 4.18 -18.31
C THR A 36 -1.23 5.10 -17.66
N GLY A 37 -0.97 5.53 -16.42
CA GLY A 37 -1.95 6.26 -15.63
C GLY A 37 -2.96 5.37 -14.93
N ARG A 38 -2.96 4.06 -15.16
CA ARG A 38 -3.83 3.12 -14.44
C ARG A 38 -3.16 2.74 -13.13
N ASN A 39 -3.18 3.67 -12.19
CA ASN A 39 -2.52 3.53 -10.91
C ASN A 39 -3.53 3.07 -9.85
N LEU A 40 -3.01 2.54 -8.75
CA LEU A 40 -3.83 2.19 -7.60
C LEU A 40 -3.20 2.83 -6.37
N HIS A 41 -4.02 3.48 -5.55
CA HIS A 41 -3.57 4.08 -4.31
C HIS A 41 -4.60 3.78 -3.23
N LEU A 42 -4.17 3.09 -2.18
CA LEU A 42 -5.05 2.68 -1.10
C LEU A 42 -4.49 3.15 0.23
N TYR A 43 -5.37 3.70 1.08
CA TYR A 43 -5.11 3.85 2.50
C TYR A 43 -5.87 2.77 3.25
N ILE A 44 -5.26 2.24 4.29
CA ILE A 44 -5.78 1.09 5.02
C ILE A 44 -5.83 1.41 6.51
N ASN A 45 -6.95 1.07 7.14
CA ASN A 45 -7.04 1.14 8.59
C ASN A 45 -6.33 -0.08 9.18
N PRO A 46 -5.19 0.10 9.86
CA PRO A 46 -4.41 -1.03 10.39
C PRO A 46 -4.97 -1.58 11.69
N GLU A 47 -5.97 -0.91 12.28
CA GLU A 47 -6.58 -1.26 13.56
C GLU A 47 -5.56 -1.26 14.71
N ARG A 48 -4.51 -0.45 14.59
CA ARG A 48 -3.50 -0.22 15.60
C ARG A 48 -2.81 1.11 15.31
N PRO A 49 -2.23 1.78 16.33
CA PRO A 49 -1.53 3.03 16.08
C PRO A 49 -0.17 2.80 15.39
N SER A 50 0.27 3.78 14.64
CA SER A 50 1.65 3.82 14.14
C SER A 50 2.60 4.15 15.29
N SER A 51 3.82 3.60 15.24
CA SER A 51 4.86 4.01 16.17
C SER A 51 5.24 5.47 15.89
N ASP A 52 5.85 6.13 16.88
CA ASP A 52 6.31 7.51 16.71
C ASP A 52 7.34 7.59 15.59
N ASP A 53 8.23 6.62 15.49
CA ASP A 53 9.26 6.60 14.44
C ASP A 53 8.63 6.44 13.05
N ALA A 54 7.64 5.56 12.91
CA ALA A 54 6.94 5.39 11.64
C ALA A 54 6.20 6.68 11.25
N PHE A 55 5.50 7.30 12.20
CA PHE A 55 4.79 8.55 11.95
C PHE A 55 5.73 9.66 11.49
N LYS A 56 6.93 9.74 12.05
CA LYS A 56 7.92 10.73 11.62
C LYS A 56 8.32 10.54 10.17
N VAL A 57 8.24 9.33 9.65
CA VAL A 57 8.61 9.03 8.25
C VAL A 57 7.44 9.32 7.31
N HIS A 58 6.24 8.79 7.59
CA HIS A 58 5.13 8.89 6.63
C HIS A 58 4.16 10.03 6.90
N GLY A 59 4.09 10.55 8.13
CA GLY A 59 3.23 11.69 8.46
C GLY A 59 1.73 11.41 8.39
N ILE A 60 1.31 10.14 8.36
CA ILE A 60 -0.10 9.77 8.23
C ILE A 60 -0.65 9.53 9.63
N SER A 61 -1.67 10.31 10.02
CA SER A 61 -2.22 10.23 11.38
C SER A 61 -3.15 9.03 11.57
N ASP A 62 -3.23 8.55 12.81
CA ASP A 62 -4.16 7.48 13.16
C ASP A 62 -5.61 7.93 12.92
N GLU A 63 -5.93 9.19 13.18
CA GLU A 63 -7.26 9.75 12.95
C GLU A 63 -7.64 9.71 11.45
N PHE A 64 -6.70 10.03 10.57
CA PHE A 64 -6.93 9.95 9.13
C PHE A 64 -7.29 8.54 8.70
N LEU A 65 -6.63 7.53 9.29
CA LEU A 65 -6.81 6.14 8.91
C LEU A 65 -8.04 5.48 9.56
N ALA A 66 -8.63 6.11 10.56
CA ALA A 66 -9.71 5.52 11.34
C ALA A 66 -10.97 5.19 10.51
N ASP A 67 -11.22 5.93 9.43
CA ASP A 67 -12.38 5.72 8.56
C ASP A 67 -12.03 4.98 7.27
N LYS A 68 -10.81 4.48 7.14
CA LYS A 68 -10.38 3.76 5.95
C LYS A 68 -10.75 2.28 6.04
N PRO A 69 -10.86 1.59 4.89
CA PRO A 69 -11.13 0.15 4.91
C PRO A 69 -9.96 -0.62 5.51
N ARG A 70 -10.25 -1.79 6.06
CA ARG A 70 -9.22 -2.71 6.53
C ARG A 70 -8.59 -3.42 5.34
N PHE A 71 -7.43 -4.01 5.54
CA PHE A 71 -6.75 -4.73 4.46
C PHE A 71 -7.64 -5.82 3.85
N ALA A 72 -8.36 -6.57 4.69
CA ALA A 72 -9.25 -7.63 4.22
C ALA A 72 -10.32 -7.11 3.24
N ASP A 73 -10.74 -5.85 3.39
CA ASP A 73 -11.78 -5.26 2.55
C ASP A 73 -11.28 -4.89 1.16
N VAL A 74 -9.98 -4.70 0.99
CA VAL A 74 -9.38 -4.28 -0.29
C VAL A 74 -8.47 -5.33 -0.92
N ALA A 75 -8.28 -6.47 -0.26
CA ALA A 75 -7.34 -7.49 -0.71
C ALA A 75 -7.68 -8.03 -2.10
N GLU A 76 -8.95 -8.27 -2.39
CA GLU A 76 -9.37 -8.75 -3.72
C GLU A 76 -9.10 -7.72 -4.81
N GLN A 77 -9.39 -6.45 -4.54
CA GLN A 77 -9.11 -5.37 -5.48
C GLN A 77 -7.62 -5.28 -5.77
N LEU A 78 -6.80 -5.33 -4.74
CA LEU A 78 -5.35 -5.27 -4.88
C LEU A 78 -4.84 -6.47 -5.67
N LEU A 79 -5.28 -7.67 -5.33
CA LEU A 79 -4.85 -8.89 -6.02
C LEU A 79 -5.22 -8.85 -7.50
N ALA A 80 -6.45 -8.43 -7.83
CA ALA A 80 -6.90 -8.31 -9.21
C ALA A 80 -6.04 -7.32 -10.00
N TYR A 81 -5.65 -6.20 -9.37
CA TYR A 81 -4.79 -5.20 -10.01
C TYR A 81 -3.38 -5.75 -10.27
N LEU A 82 -2.84 -6.54 -9.35
CA LEU A 82 -1.47 -7.07 -9.44
C LEU A 82 -1.35 -8.32 -10.32
N THR A 83 -2.47 -8.91 -10.74
CA THR A 83 -2.47 -10.15 -11.51
C THR A 83 -1.74 -9.98 -12.85
N GLU A 84 -0.90 -10.95 -13.18
CA GLU A 84 -0.14 -11.01 -14.45
C GLU A 84 0.80 -9.82 -14.63
N ALA A 85 1.31 -9.26 -13.54
CA ALA A 85 2.26 -8.16 -13.59
C ALA A 85 3.58 -8.57 -12.94
N GLU A 86 4.67 -7.98 -13.45
CA GLU A 86 5.96 -8.03 -12.77
C GLU A 86 5.96 -6.94 -11.69
N LEU A 87 6.22 -7.31 -10.44
CA LEU A 87 6.23 -6.35 -9.32
C LEU A 87 7.65 -5.83 -9.10
N ILE A 88 7.77 -4.52 -9.02
CA ILE A 88 9.04 -3.84 -8.77
C ILE A 88 8.87 -3.02 -7.48
N ILE A 89 9.62 -3.43 -6.48
CA ILE A 89 9.53 -2.86 -5.14
C ILE A 89 10.76 -2.02 -4.82
#